data_a9ba6555920066b47704764fd3c0db1b
#
_entry.id   a9ba6555920066b47704764fd3c0db1b
#
_cell.length_a   1.000
_cell.length_b   1.000
_cell.length_c   1.000
_cell.angle_alpha   90.00
_cell.angle_beta   90.00
_cell.angle_gamma   90.00
#
_symmetry.space_group_name_H-M   'P 1'
#
loop_
_entity.id
_entity.type
_entity.pdbx_description
1 polymer ?
#
loop_
_entity_poly.entity_id
_entity_poly.type
_entity_poly.pdbx_seq_one_letter_code
_entity_poly.pdbx_strand_id
1 'polypeptide(L)'
;MAHFRSEYRALVRAALREHARFADFTILKVWPGSIDAATLPVLGVLTPQDRCEQETMTSTSRRTLLQVAARRAGHDEVEDVLDADSEIIEAVVNAAIRGAGISCFLDETSVVSNTLGERHVGTLVMTFRLTLWCAPATLPDDTEPTTP
;
A
#
# COMPACT_ATOMS: atom_id res chain seq x y z
N MET A 1 10.90 16.10 -6.78
CA MET A 1 10.28 15.65 -5.53
C MET A 1 9.13 14.69 -5.85
N ALA A 2 9.14 13.50 -5.28
CA ALA A 2 8.08 12.54 -5.53
C ALA A 2 6.78 12.98 -4.84
N HIS A 3 5.65 12.68 -5.46
CA HIS A 3 4.34 12.92 -4.86
C HIS A 3 4.17 12.06 -3.61
N PHE A 4 3.46 12.55 -2.60
CA PHE A 4 3.29 11.85 -1.32
C PHE A 4 2.71 10.44 -1.48
N ARG A 5 1.78 10.22 -2.41
CA ARG A 5 1.25 8.87 -2.67
C ARG A 5 2.32 7.91 -3.19
N SER A 6 3.21 8.40 -4.06
CA SER A 6 4.34 7.62 -4.55
C SER A 6 5.33 7.29 -3.43
N GLU A 7 5.56 8.24 -2.54
CA GLU A 7 6.41 8.04 -1.35
C GLU A 7 5.81 6.99 -0.40
N TYR A 8 4.51 7.02 -0.17
CA TYR A 8 3.82 6.02 0.64
C TYR A 8 4.01 4.61 0.08
N ARG A 9 3.78 4.46 -1.22
CA ARG A 9 3.94 3.16 -1.87
C ARG A 9 5.37 2.64 -1.79
N ALA A 10 6.33 3.52 -2.04
CA ALA A 10 7.75 3.16 -1.97
C ALA A 10 8.18 2.78 -0.56
N LEU A 11 7.74 3.53 0.45
CA LEU A 11 8.03 3.29 1.85
C LEU A 11 7.49 1.93 2.32
N VAL A 12 6.23 1.65 1.99
CA VAL A 12 5.58 0.38 2.37
C VAL A 12 6.20 -0.80 1.63
N ARG A 13 6.47 -0.67 0.33
CA ARG A 13 7.15 -1.73 -0.44
C ARG A 13 8.51 -2.06 0.15
N ALA A 14 9.30 -1.05 0.48
CA ALA A 14 10.63 -1.25 1.07
C ALA A 14 10.54 -1.95 2.43
N ALA A 15 9.63 -1.52 3.29
CA ALA A 15 9.44 -2.11 4.61
C ALA A 15 8.98 -3.57 4.54
N LEU A 16 8.07 -3.90 3.64
CA LEU A 16 7.61 -5.27 3.44
C LEU A 16 8.70 -6.16 2.84
N ARG A 17 9.49 -5.61 1.92
CA ARG A 17 10.63 -6.34 1.31
C ARG A 17 11.68 -6.74 2.33
N GLU A 18 11.91 -5.92 3.33
CA GLU A 18 12.89 -6.18 4.38
C GLU A 18 12.44 -7.23 5.39
N HIS A 19 11.14 -7.50 5.48
CA HIS A 19 10.64 -8.50 6.43
C HIS A 19 10.85 -9.92 5.92
N ALA A 20 11.38 -10.78 6.78
CA ALA A 20 11.71 -12.17 6.44
C ALA A 20 10.52 -12.98 5.89
N ARG A 21 9.31 -12.69 6.37
CA ARG A 21 8.08 -13.36 5.94
C ARG A 21 7.84 -13.22 4.44
N PHE A 22 8.24 -12.09 3.85
CA PHE A 22 7.99 -11.77 2.46
C PHE A 22 9.23 -11.91 1.58
N ALA A 23 10.26 -12.62 2.06
CA ALA A 23 11.49 -12.85 1.30
C ALA A 23 11.23 -13.56 -0.02
N ASP A 24 10.24 -14.46 -0.07
CA ASP A 24 9.88 -15.23 -1.26
C ASP A 24 8.88 -14.51 -2.18
N PHE A 25 8.33 -13.36 -1.74
CA PHE A 25 7.33 -12.64 -2.51
C PHE A 25 7.97 -11.81 -3.61
N THR A 26 7.34 -11.83 -4.78
CA THR A 26 7.58 -10.83 -5.81
C THR A 26 6.73 -9.61 -5.50
N ILE A 27 7.37 -8.47 -5.28
CA ILE A 27 6.67 -7.21 -5.01
C ILE A 27 6.45 -6.48 -6.32
N LEU A 28 5.19 -6.37 -6.73
CA LEU A 28 4.80 -5.77 -7.99
C LEU A 28 4.63 -4.27 -7.83
N LYS A 29 5.09 -3.50 -8.81
CA LYS A 29 4.86 -2.05 -8.87
C LYS A 29 3.46 -1.70 -9.38
N VAL A 30 2.90 -2.57 -10.21
CA VAL A 30 1.54 -2.43 -10.76
C VAL A 30 0.82 -3.74 -10.54
N TRP A 31 -0.40 -3.67 -10.04
CA TRP A 31 -1.23 -4.86 -9.84
C TRP A 31 -1.92 -5.21 -11.16
N PRO A 32 -1.56 -6.32 -11.80
CA PRO A 32 -2.18 -6.70 -13.06
C PRO A 32 -3.56 -7.31 -12.87
N GLY A 33 -4.37 -7.31 -13.93
CA GLY A 33 -5.70 -7.91 -13.93
C GLY A 33 -5.68 -9.43 -13.76
N SER A 34 -4.62 -10.08 -14.24
CA SER A 34 -4.40 -11.51 -14.04
C SER A 34 -2.94 -11.77 -13.69
N ILE A 35 -2.72 -12.74 -12.81
CA ILE A 35 -1.39 -13.13 -12.35
C ILE A 35 -1.22 -14.63 -12.61
N ASP A 36 -0.13 -14.97 -13.29
CA ASP A 36 0.22 -16.37 -13.54
C ASP A 36 0.51 -17.07 -12.21
N ALA A 37 -0.05 -18.27 -12.04
CA ALA A 37 0.16 -19.10 -10.86
C ALA A 37 1.65 -19.42 -10.59
N ALA A 38 2.48 -19.44 -11.65
CA ALA A 38 3.91 -19.67 -11.52
C ALA A 38 4.66 -18.51 -10.86
N THR A 39 4.08 -17.30 -10.82
CA THR A 39 4.70 -16.13 -10.20
C THR A 39 4.32 -15.91 -8.75
N LEU A 40 3.40 -16.73 -8.21
CA LEU A 40 2.97 -16.62 -6.81
C LEU A 40 4.06 -17.13 -5.86
N PRO A 41 4.21 -16.56 -4.67
CA PRO A 41 3.40 -15.51 -4.07
C PRO A 41 3.81 -14.10 -4.55
N VAL A 42 2.82 -13.21 -4.65
CA VAL A 42 3.03 -11.82 -5.05
C VAL A 42 2.39 -10.86 -4.05
N LEU A 43 2.94 -9.67 -4.01
CA LEU A 43 2.47 -8.61 -3.15
C LEU A 43 2.48 -7.29 -3.94
N GLY A 44 1.47 -6.48 -3.75
CA GLY A 44 1.37 -5.17 -4.40
C GLY A 44 0.90 -4.11 -3.42
N VAL A 45 1.34 -2.90 -3.63
CA VAL A 45 0.93 -1.73 -2.83
C VAL A 45 0.32 -0.70 -3.77
N LEU A 46 -0.92 -0.30 -3.46
CA LEU A 46 -1.71 0.61 -4.28
C LEU A 46 -2.22 1.78 -3.44
N THR A 47 -2.40 2.91 -4.08
CA THR A 47 -3.06 4.08 -3.49
C THR A 47 -4.20 4.51 -4.40
N PRO A 48 -5.34 3.76 -4.38
CA PRO A 48 -6.40 3.94 -5.38
C PRO A 48 -7.22 5.20 -5.21
N GLN A 49 -7.21 5.79 -4.03
CA GLN A 49 -8.03 6.96 -3.74
C GLN A 49 -7.33 7.90 -2.77
N ASP A 50 -7.45 9.18 -3.03
CA ASP A 50 -7.03 10.26 -2.15
C ASP A 50 -8.18 11.27 -2.07
N ARG A 51 -8.67 11.53 -0.87
CA ARG A 51 -9.70 12.52 -0.62
C ARG A 51 -9.08 13.74 0.03
N CYS A 52 -9.23 14.88 -0.62
CA CYS A 52 -8.72 16.15 -0.14
C CYS A 52 -9.85 17.00 0.42
N GLU A 53 -9.65 17.55 1.62
CA GLU A 53 -10.56 18.48 2.25
C GLU A 53 -9.78 19.74 2.65
N GLN A 54 -10.29 20.90 2.27
CA GLN A 54 -9.65 22.16 2.64
C GLN A 54 -10.10 22.56 4.04
N GLU A 55 -9.13 22.62 4.96
CA GLU A 55 -9.37 22.98 6.37
C GLU A 55 -9.25 24.49 6.58
N THR A 56 -8.26 25.11 5.95
CA THR A 56 -8.01 26.55 5.96
C THR A 56 -7.55 27.00 4.58
N MET A 57 -7.30 28.32 4.40
CA MET A 57 -6.75 28.87 3.15
C MET A 57 -5.40 28.25 2.76
N THR A 58 -4.64 27.81 3.74
CA THR A 58 -3.25 27.33 3.55
C THR A 58 -3.04 25.89 3.95
N SER A 59 -4.07 25.20 4.43
CA SER A 59 -3.96 23.82 4.91
C SER A 59 -5.08 22.96 4.36
N THR A 60 -4.70 21.80 3.87
CA THR A 60 -5.63 20.75 3.44
C THR A 60 -5.36 19.47 4.21
N SER A 61 -6.40 18.68 4.44
CA SER A 61 -6.23 17.30 4.88
C SER A 61 -6.29 16.38 3.66
N ARG A 62 -5.32 15.50 3.56
CA ARG A 62 -5.24 14.45 2.54
C ARG A 62 -5.49 13.10 3.18
N ARG A 63 -6.60 12.48 2.82
CA ARG A 63 -6.97 11.15 3.31
C ARG A 63 -6.76 10.16 2.18
N THR A 64 -5.67 9.41 2.28
CA THR A 64 -5.28 8.46 1.25
C THR A 64 -5.67 7.06 1.69
N LEU A 65 -6.32 6.31 0.81
CA LEU A 65 -6.45 4.87 0.97
C LEU A 65 -5.21 4.20 0.39
N LEU A 66 -4.54 3.43 1.23
CA LEU A 66 -3.43 2.59 0.82
C LEU A 66 -3.85 1.14 0.94
N GLN A 67 -3.74 0.40 -0.14
CA GLN A 67 -4.05 -1.01 -0.16
C GLN A 67 -2.80 -1.84 -0.32
N VAL A 68 -2.70 -2.89 0.49
CA VAL A 68 -1.72 -3.94 0.32
C VAL A 68 -2.47 -5.19 -0.11
N ALA A 69 -2.14 -5.69 -1.28
CA ALA A 69 -2.70 -6.92 -1.83
C ALA A 69 -1.64 -8.00 -1.83
N ALA A 70 -2.01 -9.18 -1.35
CA ALA A 70 -1.13 -10.34 -1.35
C ALA A 70 -1.88 -11.53 -1.95
N ARG A 71 -1.23 -12.29 -2.80
CA ARG A 71 -1.80 -13.49 -3.40
C ARG A 71 -0.86 -14.66 -3.23
N ARG A 72 -1.41 -15.75 -2.71
CA ARG A 72 -0.69 -17.00 -2.50
C ARG A 72 -1.41 -18.16 -3.17
N ALA A 73 -0.62 -19.13 -3.63
CA ALA A 73 -1.12 -20.45 -3.94
C ALA A 73 -0.88 -21.36 -2.73
N GLY A 74 -1.78 -22.28 -2.46
CA GLY A 74 -1.67 -23.20 -1.33
C GLY A 74 -2.66 -24.33 -1.42
N HIS A 75 -3.00 -24.88 -0.27
CA HIS A 75 -3.97 -25.93 -0.09
C HIS A 75 -5.11 -25.41 0.81
N ASP A 76 -5.76 -26.28 1.56
CA ASP A 76 -6.89 -25.92 2.43
C ASP A 76 -6.55 -24.87 3.50
N GLU A 77 -5.27 -24.74 3.85
CA GLU A 77 -4.78 -23.80 4.86
C GLU A 77 -4.45 -22.39 4.30
N VAL A 78 -4.72 -22.12 3.01
CA VAL A 78 -4.32 -20.85 2.38
C VAL A 78 -4.91 -19.63 3.09
N GLU A 79 -6.13 -19.71 3.59
CA GLU A 79 -6.74 -18.62 4.34
C GLU A 79 -6.05 -18.39 5.69
N ASP A 80 -5.69 -19.44 6.40
CA ASP A 80 -4.95 -19.33 7.67
C ASP A 80 -3.58 -18.72 7.47
N VAL A 81 -2.90 -19.06 6.38
CA VAL A 81 -1.60 -18.48 6.02
C VAL A 81 -1.76 -16.99 5.68
N LEU A 82 -2.81 -16.61 4.97
CA LEU A 82 -3.10 -15.20 4.66
C LEU A 82 -3.47 -14.41 5.91
N ASP A 83 -4.17 -15.01 6.85
CA ASP A 83 -4.46 -14.37 8.14
C ASP A 83 -3.17 -14.05 8.90
N ALA A 84 -2.22 -14.98 8.91
CA ALA A 84 -0.90 -14.74 9.49
C ALA A 84 -0.13 -13.64 8.73
N ASP A 85 -0.21 -13.61 7.41
CA ASP A 85 0.36 -12.53 6.60
C ASP A 85 -0.26 -11.19 6.98
N SER A 86 -1.57 -11.14 7.18
CA SER A 86 -2.30 -9.90 7.48
C SER A 86 -1.82 -9.25 8.77
N GLU A 87 -1.57 -10.04 9.78
CA GLU A 87 -1.08 -9.57 11.08
C GLU A 87 0.29 -8.89 10.95
N ILE A 88 1.17 -9.48 10.17
CA ILE A 88 2.50 -8.93 9.91
C ILE A 88 2.43 -7.70 9.02
N ILE A 89 1.63 -7.73 7.97
CA ILE A 89 1.43 -6.56 7.08
C ILE A 89 0.92 -5.37 7.87
N GLU A 90 -0.08 -5.57 8.73
CA GLU A 90 -0.61 -4.51 9.59
C GLU A 90 0.50 -3.88 10.44
N ALA A 91 1.29 -4.70 11.13
CA ALA A 91 2.37 -4.23 11.97
C ALA A 91 3.44 -3.47 11.19
N VAL A 92 3.84 -4.00 10.04
CA VAL A 92 4.89 -3.39 9.19
C VAL A 92 4.41 -2.08 8.60
N VAL A 93 3.21 -2.03 8.04
CA VAL A 93 2.66 -0.82 7.42
C VAL A 93 2.45 0.28 8.47
N ASN A 94 1.85 -0.05 9.61
CA ASN A 94 1.67 0.92 10.69
C ASN A 94 3.01 1.48 11.18
N ALA A 95 4.00 0.63 11.39
CA ALA A 95 5.33 1.07 11.83
C ALA A 95 6.01 1.98 10.81
N ALA A 96 5.96 1.62 9.53
CA ALA A 96 6.60 2.38 8.45
C ALA A 96 5.97 3.76 8.26
N ILE A 97 4.65 3.81 8.19
CA ILE A 97 3.91 5.06 7.93
C ILE A 97 3.91 5.98 9.16
N ARG A 98 3.64 5.43 10.34
CA ARG A 98 3.69 6.21 11.59
C ARG A 98 5.11 6.69 11.92
N GLY A 99 6.11 5.89 11.57
CA GLY A 99 7.52 6.27 11.70
C GLY A 99 7.88 7.47 10.83
N ALA A 100 7.18 7.69 9.72
CA ALA A 100 7.32 8.86 8.86
C ALA A 100 6.46 10.06 9.34
N GLY A 101 5.77 9.96 10.48
CA GLY A 101 4.96 11.02 11.05
C GLY A 101 3.57 11.15 10.44
N ILE A 102 3.08 10.11 9.77
CA ILE A 102 1.78 10.10 9.09
C ILE A 102 0.80 9.24 9.89
N SER A 103 -0.41 9.75 10.09
CA SER A 103 -1.47 8.97 10.73
C SER A 103 -1.85 7.79 9.84
N CYS A 104 -1.88 6.59 10.42
CA CYS A 104 -2.18 5.37 9.69
C CYS A 104 -2.91 4.38 10.59
N PHE A 105 -3.99 3.81 10.09
CA PHE A 105 -4.66 2.69 10.74
C PHE A 105 -5.39 1.82 9.72
N LEU A 106 -5.51 0.55 10.06
CA LEU A 106 -6.21 -0.44 9.25
C LEU A 106 -7.71 -0.16 9.28
N ASP A 107 -8.32 -0.10 8.10
CA ASP A 107 -9.76 0.15 7.94
C ASP A 107 -10.52 -1.14 7.60
N GLU A 108 -9.98 -1.95 6.69
CA GLU A 108 -10.65 -3.14 6.19
C GLU A 108 -9.66 -4.22 5.77
N THR A 109 -10.01 -5.46 6.01
CA THR A 109 -9.29 -6.63 5.51
C THR A 109 -10.27 -7.54 4.78
N SER A 110 -9.93 -7.92 3.56
CA SER A 110 -10.72 -8.82 2.73
C SER A 110 -9.87 -10.01 2.31
N VAL A 111 -10.41 -11.21 2.45
CA VAL A 111 -9.75 -12.46 2.02
C VAL A 111 -10.71 -13.21 1.12
N VAL A 112 -10.25 -13.55 -0.07
CA VAL A 112 -11.00 -14.35 -1.04
C VAL A 112 -10.13 -15.51 -1.49
N SER A 113 -10.65 -16.73 -1.43
CA SER A 113 -9.98 -17.90 -1.94
C SER A 113 -10.75 -18.53 -3.09
N ASN A 114 -10.06 -18.94 -4.12
CA ASN A 114 -10.60 -19.60 -5.30
C ASN A 114 -9.80 -20.87 -5.57
N THR A 115 -10.45 -21.85 -6.17
CA THR A 115 -9.80 -23.05 -6.68
C THR A 115 -9.43 -22.86 -8.15
N LEU A 116 -8.15 -23.08 -8.47
CA LEU A 116 -7.65 -23.16 -9.85
C LEU A 116 -7.11 -24.59 -10.03
N GLY A 117 -7.96 -25.47 -10.56
CA GLY A 117 -7.64 -26.88 -10.64
C GLY A 117 -7.56 -27.52 -9.25
N GLU A 118 -6.44 -28.19 -8.95
CA GLU A 118 -6.18 -28.80 -7.63
C GLU A 118 -5.57 -27.80 -6.62
N ARG A 119 -5.24 -26.57 -7.05
CA ARG A 119 -4.63 -25.56 -6.21
C ARG A 119 -5.65 -24.55 -5.76
N HIS A 120 -5.54 -24.16 -4.50
CA HIS A 120 -6.25 -23.01 -3.97
C HIS A 120 -5.39 -21.75 -4.13
N VAL A 121 -6.00 -20.68 -4.62
CA VAL A 121 -5.37 -19.36 -4.70
C VAL A 121 -6.14 -18.43 -3.79
N GLY A 122 -5.45 -17.86 -2.83
CA GLY A 122 -6.02 -16.88 -1.91
C GLY A 122 -5.49 -15.48 -2.20
N THR A 123 -6.39 -14.50 -2.11
CA THR A 123 -6.07 -13.08 -2.25
C THR A 123 -6.48 -12.35 -0.99
N LEU A 124 -5.51 -11.67 -0.39
CA LEU A 124 -5.70 -10.80 0.76
C LEU A 124 -5.63 -9.36 0.27
N VAL A 125 -6.58 -8.53 0.67
CA VAL A 125 -6.52 -7.08 0.43
C VAL A 125 -6.74 -6.37 1.76
N MET A 126 -5.76 -5.56 2.16
CA MET A 126 -5.82 -4.76 3.37
C MET A 126 -5.86 -3.29 2.99
N THR A 127 -6.86 -2.58 3.48
CA THR A 127 -7.03 -1.15 3.22
C THR A 127 -6.70 -0.36 4.47
N PHE A 128 -5.74 0.55 4.32
CA PHE A 128 -5.30 1.46 5.39
C PHE A 128 -5.75 2.88 5.06
N ARG A 129 -6.08 3.63 6.09
CA ARG A 129 -6.36 5.06 5.98
C ARG A 129 -5.17 5.84 6.50
N LEU A 130 -4.62 6.67 5.62
CA LEU A 130 -3.52 7.58 5.91
C LEU A 130 -4.04 9.01 5.88
N THR A 131 -3.66 9.81 6.86
CA THR A 131 -4.03 11.22 6.90
C THR A 131 -2.79 12.09 7.01
N LEU A 132 -2.69 13.04 6.10
CA LEU A 132 -1.64 14.05 6.07
C LEU A 132 -2.27 15.44 5.94
N TRP A 133 -1.80 16.38 6.75
CA TRP A 133 -2.13 17.78 6.60
C TRP A 133 -0.98 18.50 5.90
N CYS A 134 -1.29 19.17 4.82
CA CYS A 134 -0.29 19.87 4.00
C CYS A 134 -0.91 21.09 3.31
N ALA A 135 -0.05 21.96 2.80
CA ALA A 135 -0.49 23.07 1.96
C ALA A 135 -1.03 22.53 0.62
N PRO A 136 -2.02 23.21 0.02
CA PRO A 136 -2.44 22.90 -1.35
C PRO A 136 -1.28 22.97 -2.33
N ALA A 137 -1.30 22.11 -3.35
CA ALA A 137 -0.30 22.17 -4.41
C ALA A 137 -0.41 23.50 -5.16
N THR A 138 0.72 24.13 -5.39
CA THR A 138 0.83 25.37 -6.14
C THR A 138 1.79 25.20 -7.28
N LEU A 139 1.63 26.01 -8.32
CA LEU A 139 2.61 26.06 -9.40
C LEU A 139 3.94 26.58 -8.86
N PRO A 140 5.08 26.10 -9.39
CA PRO A 140 6.36 26.70 -9.08
C PRO A 140 6.32 28.17 -9.46
N ASP A 141 6.87 29.03 -8.61
CA ASP A 141 6.95 30.46 -8.87
C ASP A 141 7.97 30.66 -9.99
N ASP A 142 7.49 30.95 -11.20
CA ASP A 142 8.35 31.26 -12.36
C ASP A 142 9.04 32.62 -12.21
N THR A 143 8.79 33.32 -11.13
CA THR A 143 9.46 34.57 -10.78
C THR A 143 10.70 34.31 -9.93
N GLU A 144 11.64 33.52 -10.43
CA GLU A 144 13.01 33.74 -9.98
C GLU A 144 13.47 35.07 -10.58
N PRO A 145 13.84 36.00 -9.73
CA PRO A 145 14.42 37.23 -10.27
C PRO A 145 15.69 36.81 -11.00
N THR A 146 15.66 36.95 -12.31
CA THR A 146 16.88 36.97 -13.11
C THR A 146 17.75 38.08 -12.55
N THR A 147 18.65 37.72 -11.66
CA THR A 147 19.74 38.58 -11.25
C THR A 147 20.58 38.86 -12.50
N PRO A 148 20.73 40.11 -12.89
CA PRO A 148 21.59 40.48 -14.00
C PRO A 148 23.06 40.10 -13.69
#